data_980f0251e46b1897ccfa762a6b4d2acc
#
_entry.id   980f0251e46b1897ccfa762a6b4d2acc
#
_cell.length_a   1.000
_cell.length_b   1.000
_cell.length_c   1.000
_cell.angle_alpha   90.00
_cell.angle_beta   90.00
_cell.angle_gamma   90.00
#
_symmetry.space_group_name_H-M   'P 1'
#
loop_
_entity.id
_entity.type
_entity.pdbx_description
1 polymer ?
#
loop_
_entity_poly.entity_id
_entity_poly.type
_entity_poly.pdbx_seq_one_letter_code
_entity_poly.pdbx_strand_id
1 'polypeptide(L)'
;SFVMGFMRSGTTLTQEVLDAHPDVFVADEVELVPALKRELHGIEKRGTSTAEKLALLDQSGVEHLRDFYWQKVYDRFGETIGDGLFVDKLTMNTIDVGLINCVFPDSKVIFVMRDPRDVCVSCFMQLMVPTPTTVQMLTWAGTSRFYALVMAWWSHVSKQLTLPFLELRYENVVANFEASYRNVFDFLGLPWDASVVDFHKRAAEKFVATPSRTQVTKPLYASSVGRWRSYESDMATISVSLDPFIDEFKYRQ
;
A
#
# COMPACT_ATOMS: atom_id res chain seq x y z
N SER A 1 6.76 -8.05 -6.47
CA SER A 1 6.86 -6.77 -5.73
C SER A 1 5.53 -6.42 -5.06
N PHE A 2 5.55 -5.48 -4.14
CA PHE A 2 4.36 -5.08 -3.37
C PHE A 2 4.18 -3.57 -3.36
N VAL A 3 2.92 -3.10 -3.47
CA VAL A 3 2.55 -1.71 -3.24
C VAL A 3 1.64 -1.64 -2.01
N MET A 4 2.05 -0.87 -1.02
CA MET A 4 1.32 -0.74 0.24
C MET A 4 1.46 0.68 0.81
N GLY A 5 0.81 0.94 1.93
CA GLY A 5 0.84 2.23 2.63
C GLY A 5 -0.33 2.32 3.60
N PHE A 6 -0.76 3.52 3.94
CA PHE A 6 -2.06 3.71 4.59
C PHE A 6 -3.15 4.01 3.55
N MET A 7 -4.39 3.69 3.86
CA MET A 7 -5.51 4.00 2.98
C MET A 7 -5.54 5.48 2.62
N ARG A 8 -5.88 5.81 1.38
CA ARG A 8 -5.96 7.19 0.86
C ARG A 8 -4.60 7.92 0.73
N SER A 9 -3.48 7.20 0.84
CA SER A 9 -2.14 7.77 0.61
C SER A 9 -1.76 7.93 -0.87
N GLY A 10 -2.55 7.35 -1.80
CA GLY A 10 -2.24 7.37 -3.24
C GLY A 10 -1.82 6.01 -3.81
N THR A 11 -2.01 4.92 -3.07
CA THR A 11 -1.70 3.55 -3.53
C THR A 11 -2.43 3.16 -4.81
N THR A 12 -3.69 3.61 -4.98
CA THR A 12 -4.44 3.37 -6.23
C THR A 12 -3.87 4.16 -7.41
N LEU A 13 -3.39 5.38 -7.21
CA LEU A 13 -2.68 6.12 -8.26
C LEU A 13 -1.42 5.36 -8.70
N THR A 14 -0.61 4.93 -7.73
CA THR A 14 0.61 4.16 -8.00
C THR A 14 0.29 2.85 -8.71
N GLN A 15 -0.76 2.15 -8.30
CA GLN A 15 -1.27 0.96 -8.97
C GLN A 15 -1.58 1.22 -10.45
N GLU A 16 -2.36 2.27 -10.76
CA GLU A 16 -2.77 2.56 -12.13
C GLU A 16 -1.59 2.95 -13.02
N VAL A 17 -0.62 3.68 -12.46
CA VAL A 17 0.61 4.02 -13.18
C VAL A 17 1.46 2.78 -13.47
N LEU A 18 1.61 1.89 -12.49
CA LEU A 18 2.34 0.63 -12.69
C LEU A 18 1.63 -0.28 -13.69
N ASP A 19 0.31 -0.43 -13.59
CA ASP A 19 -0.49 -1.26 -14.51
C ASP A 19 -0.54 -0.72 -15.94
N ALA A 20 -0.22 0.56 -16.13
CA ALA A 20 -0.08 1.13 -17.48
C ALA A 20 1.24 0.73 -18.16
N HIS A 21 2.24 0.23 -17.43
CA HIS A 21 3.48 -0.27 -18.01
C HIS A 21 3.28 -1.64 -18.66
N PRO A 22 3.78 -1.87 -19.89
CA PRO A 22 3.52 -3.11 -20.63
C PRO A 22 4.06 -4.38 -19.95
N ASP A 23 5.17 -4.26 -19.20
CA ASP A 23 5.82 -5.38 -18.53
C ASP A 23 5.42 -5.52 -17.05
N VAL A 24 4.30 -4.93 -16.64
CA VAL A 24 3.81 -5.00 -15.25
C VAL A 24 2.39 -5.53 -15.20
N PHE A 25 2.17 -6.51 -14.33
CA PHE A 25 0.83 -6.98 -13.97
C PHE A 25 0.55 -6.62 -12.50
N VAL A 26 -0.55 -5.92 -12.23
CA VAL A 26 -0.93 -5.52 -10.87
C VAL A 26 -2.17 -6.29 -10.40
N ALA A 27 -2.03 -7.03 -9.30
CA ALA A 27 -3.14 -7.62 -8.58
C ALA A 27 -3.81 -6.56 -7.68
N ASP A 28 -4.98 -6.05 -8.11
CA ASP A 28 -5.70 -4.97 -7.43
C ASP A 28 -6.58 -5.48 -6.29
N GLU A 29 -6.23 -5.14 -5.06
CA GLU A 29 -7.00 -5.40 -3.83
C GLU A 29 -7.37 -6.88 -3.63
N VAL A 30 -6.50 -7.80 -4.07
CA VAL A 30 -6.67 -9.24 -3.85
C VAL A 30 -6.04 -9.65 -2.52
N GLU A 31 -6.76 -10.42 -1.72
CA GLU A 31 -6.32 -10.84 -0.38
C GLU A 31 -5.29 -11.99 -0.40
N LEU A 32 -4.19 -11.82 -1.16
CA LEU A 32 -3.13 -12.84 -1.27
C LEU A 32 -2.34 -12.96 0.04
N VAL A 33 -1.83 -11.85 0.57
CA VAL A 33 -1.08 -11.83 1.85
C VAL A 33 -1.98 -12.20 3.04
N PRO A 34 -3.23 -11.72 3.16
CA PRO A 34 -4.15 -12.23 4.16
C PRO A 34 -4.41 -13.75 4.07
N ALA A 35 -4.48 -14.32 2.85
CA ALA A 35 -4.60 -15.76 2.67
C ALA A 35 -3.32 -16.49 3.12
N LEU A 36 -2.14 -15.96 2.77
CA LEU A 36 -0.84 -16.47 3.21
C LEU A 36 -0.72 -16.50 4.74
N LYS A 37 -1.20 -15.45 5.41
CA LYS A 37 -1.24 -15.38 6.89
C LYS A 37 -2.15 -16.45 7.48
N ARG A 38 -3.31 -16.68 6.89
CA ARG A 38 -4.22 -17.78 7.30
C ARG A 38 -3.55 -19.14 7.13
N GLU A 39 -2.84 -19.36 6.01
CA GLU A 39 -2.09 -20.60 5.76
C GLU A 39 -0.99 -20.81 6.82
N LEU A 40 -0.18 -19.78 7.12
CA LEU A 40 0.81 -19.84 8.19
C LEU A 40 0.18 -20.28 9.52
N HIS A 41 -0.97 -19.71 9.89
CA HIS A 41 -1.69 -20.08 11.11
C HIS A 41 -2.31 -21.48 11.01
N GLY A 42 -2.50 -22.00 9.80
CA GLY A 42 -2.96 -23.36 9.52
C GLY A 42 -1.87 -24.43 9.72
N ILE A 43 -0.69 -24.19 9.18
CA ILE A 43 0.43 -25.15 9.19
C ILE A 43 1.23 -25.11 10.51
N GLU A 44 1.52 -23.93 11.04
CA GLU A 44 2.25 -23.81 12.32
C GLU A 44 1.26 -23.66 13.48
N LYS A 45 1.14 -24.74 14.28
CA LYS A 45 0.20 -24.80 15.41
C LYS A 45 0.77 -24.26 16.71
N ARG A 46 2.10 -24.19 16.81
CA ARG A 46 2.79 -23.60 17.97
C ARG A 46 2.79 -22.08 17.85
N GLY A 47 2.95 -21.39 18.95
CA GLY A 47 2.87 -19.93 19.00
C GLY A 47 1.45 -19.38 18.82
N THR A 48 1.22 -18.18 19.28
CA THR A 48 -0.09 -17.49 19.26
C THR A 48 -0.13 -16.35 18.28
N SER A 49 0.98 -15.65 18.07
CA SER A 49 1.11 -14.53 17.16
C SER A 49 1.75 -14.95 15.82
N THR A 50 1.54 -14.13 14.78
CA THR A 50 2.20 -14.31 13.49
C THR A 50 3.73 -14.32 13.62
N ALA A 51 4.29 -13.42 14.45
CA ALA A 51 5.74 -13.34 14.67
C ALA A 51 6.30 -14.61 15.32
N GLU A 52 5.63 -15.15 16.35
CA GLU A 52 6.04 -16.41 16.99
C GLU A 52 5.99 -17.57 16.00
N LYS A 53 4.95 -17.65 15.18
CA LYS A 53 4.82 -18.70 14.15
C LYS A 53 5.91 -18.61 13.10
N LEU A 54 6.22 -17.41 12.62
CA LEU A 54 7.31 -17.17 11.67
C LEU A 54 8.66 -17.59 12.25
N ALA A 55 8.92 -17.30 13.51
CA ALA A 55 10.17 -17.70 14.19
C ALA A 55 10.31 -19.22 14.36
N LEU A 56 9.24 -19.98 14.26
CA LEU A 56 9.21 -21.43 14.39
C LEU A 56 9.24 -22.17 13.05
N LEU A 57 9.07 -21.46 11.94
CA LEU A 57 9.14 -22.06 10.60
C LEU A 57 10.57 -22.47 10.26
N ASP A 58 10.68 -23.62 9.67
CA ASP A 58 11.88 -24.06 8.96
C ASP A 58 11.83 -23.67 7.46
N GLN A 59 12.89 -24.01 6.75
CA GLN A 59 13.00 -23.76 5.31
C GLN A 59 11.81 -24.35 4.53
N SER A 60 11.39 -25.56 4.87
CA SER A 60 10.31 -26.25 4.17
C SER A 60 8.95 -25.56 4.37
N GLY A 61 8.73 -25.00 5.56
CA GLY A 61 7.54 -24.21 5.85
C GLY A 61 7.50 -22.89 5.07
N VAL A 62 8.65 -22.25 4.90
CA VAL A 62 8.76 -21.04 4.06
C VAL A 62 8.50 -21.36 2.59
N GLU A 63 9.08 -22.42 2.07
CA GLU A 63 8.86 -22.89 0.69
C GLU A 63 7.38 -23.22 0.45
N HIS A 64 6.75 -23.95 1.37
CA HIS A 64 5.31 -24.22 1.30
C HIS A 64 4.48 -22.93 1.22
N LEU A 65 4.80 -21.91 2.01
CA LEU A 65 4.09 -20.62 1.98
C LEU A 65 4.28 -19.90 0.65
N ARG A 66 5.48 -19.97 0.03
CA ARG A 66 5.72 -19.41 -1.31
C ARG A 66 4.89 -20.11 -2.37
N ASP A 67 4.90 -21.44 -2.37
CA ASP A 67 4.14 -22.25 -3.30
C ASP A 67 2.64 -21.99 -3.16
N PHE A 68 2.13 -21.93 -1.92
CA PHE A 68 0.75 -21.57 -1.64
C PHE A 68 0.36 -20.19 -2.20
N TYR A 69 1.22 -19.18 -1.97
CA TYR A 69 0.97 -17.83 -2.50
C TYR A 69 0.89 -17.82 -4.02
N TRP A 70 1.86 -18.41 -4.69
CA TRP A 70 1.88 -18.47 -6.16
C TRP A 70 0.74 -19.32 -6.71
N GLN A 71 0.36 -20.40 -6.04
CA GLN A 71 -0.83 -21.16 -6.43
C GLN A 71 -2.08 -20.29 -6.39
N LYS A 72 -2.26 -19.47 -5.34
CA LYS A 72 -3.38 -18.52 -5.27
C LYS A 72 -3.34 -17.46 -6.37
N VAL A 73 -2.16 -16.99 -6.73
CA VAL A 73 -1.97 -16.07 -7.86
C VAL A 73 -2.41 -16.73 -9.17
N TYR A 74 -1.94 -17.95 -9.44
CA TYR A 74 -2.29 -18.68 -10.66
C TYR A 74 -3.77 -19.10 -10.69
N ASP A 75 -4.34 -19.53 -9.57
CA ASP A 75 -5.77 -19.85 -9.46
C ASP A 75 -6.65 -18.65 -9.82
N ARG A 76 -6.19 -17.43 -9.50
CA ARG A 76 -6.95 -16.20 -9.70
C ARG A 76 -6.79 -15.60 -11.08
N PHE A 77 -5.58 -15.61 -11.63
CA PHE A 77 -5.21 -14.83 -12.81
C PHE A 77 -4.79 -15.70 -14.01
N GLY A 78 -4.38 -16.95 -13.76
CA GLY A 78 -3.92 -17.85 -14.81
C GLY A 78 -2.78 -17.27 -15.63
N GLU A 79 -2.85 -17.43 -16.94
CA GLU A 79 -1.83 -16.95 -17.89
C GLU A 79 -1.83 -15.44 -18.10
N THR A 80 -2.83 -14.72 -17.59
CA THR A 80 -2.90 -13.26 -17.76
C THR A 80 -1.78 -12.50 -17.05
N ILE A 81 -1.06 -13.16 -16.12
CA ILE A 81 0.09 -12.59 -15.41
C ILE A 81 1.23 -12.28 -16.40
N GLY A 82 1.40 -13.09 -17.49
CA GLY A 82 2.50 -12.97 -18.42
C GLY A 82 3.86 -13.21 -17.76
N ASP A 83 4.93 -12.84 -18.45
CA ASP A 83 6.33 -12.98 -17.99
C ASP A 83 6.87 -11.71 -17.32
N GLY A 84 6.03 -10.69 -17.18
CA GLY A 84 6.40 -9.39 -16.60
C GLY A 84 6.50 -9.38 -15.08
N LEU A 85 6.72 -8.20 -14.53
CA LEU A 85 6.77 -7.99 -13.09
C LEU A 85 5.38 -8.13 -12.46
N PHE A 86 5.20 -9.08 -11.57
CA PHE A 86 3.99 -9.19 -10.74
C PHE A 86 4.06 -8.22 -9.55
N VAL A 87 2.99 -7.44 -9.34
CA VAL A 87 2.84 -6.49 -8.23
C VAL A 87 1.57 -6.80 -7.46
N ASP A 88 1.70 -7.19 -6.20
CA ASP A 88 0.59 -7.32 -5.26
C ASP A 88 0.28 -5.95 -4.65
N LYS A 89 -0.89 -5.41 -4.96
CA LYS A 89 -1.33 -4.15 -4.37
C LYS A 89 -2.53 -4.38 -3.46
N LEU A 90 -2.24 -4.44 -2.18
CA LEU A 90 -3.25 -4.32 -1.12
C LEU A 90 -2.71 -3.36 -0.06
N THR A 91 -3.42 -2.24 0.13
CA THR A 91 -2.95 -1.14 0.97
C THR A 91 -2.56 -1.59 2.37
N MET A 92 -3.37 -2.44 2.99
CA MET A 92 -3.14 -2.92 4.36
C MET A 92 -2.15 -4.07 4.49
N ASN A 93 -1.50 -4.53 3.41
CA ASN A 93 -0.32 -5.40 3.51
C ASN A 93 0.78 -4.78 4.38
N THR A 94 0.70 -3.47 4.63
CA THR A 94 1.56 -2.75 5.60
C THR A 94 1.62 -3.42 6.96
N ILE A 95 0.50 -3.95 7.47
CA ILE A 95 0.47 -4.59 8.79
C ILE A 95 1.11 -5.99 8.78
N ASP A 96 1.19 -6.61 7.63
CA ASP A 96 1.74 -7.94 7.43
C ASP A 96 3.11 -7.92 6.70
N VAL A 97 3.77 -6.74 6.60
CA VAL A 97 5.06 -6.60 5.91
C VAL A 97 6.17 -7.49 6.49
N GLY A 98 6.11 -7.79 7.79
CA GLY A 98 7.03 -8.73 8.42
C GLY A 98 6.88 -10.16 7.89
N LEU A 99 5.64 -10.61 7.60
CA LEU A 99 5.38 -11.88 6.92
C LEU A 99 5.94 -11.86 5.49
N ILE A 100 5.72 -10.79 4.75
CA ILE A 100 6.27 -10.60 3.40
C ILE A 100 7.79 -10.67 3.45
N ASN A 101 8.44 -9.97 4.38
CA ASN A 101 9.90 -9.97 4.53
C ASN A 101 10.47 -11.37 4.79
N CYS A 102 9.78 -12.19 5.59
CA CYS A 102 10.22 -13.55 5.89
C CYS A 102 10.03 -14.50 4.70
N VAL A 103 8.89 -14.39 4.01
CA VAL A 103 8.54 -15.33 2.93
C VAL A 103 9.18 -14.90 1.60
N PHE A 104 9.27 -13.59 1.32
CA PHE A 104 9.78 -13.02 0.07
C PHE A 104 10.89 -11.99 0.29
N PRO A 105 12.04 -12.37 0.87
CA PRO A 105 13.11 -11.42 1.24
C PRO A 105 13.71 -10.65 0.05
N ASP A 106 13.62 -11.22 -1.16
CA ASP A 106 14.13 -10.60 -2.39
C ASP A 106 13.09 -9.71 -3.10
N SER A 107 11.89 -9.61 -2.56
CA SER A 107 10.84 -8.76 -3.13
C SER A 107 11.11 -7.28 -2.86
N LYS A 108 10.54 -6.42 -3.69
CA LYS A 108 10.63 -4.96 -3.54
C LYS A 108 9.30 -4.39 -3.06
N VAL A 109 9.36 -3.45 -2.12
CA VAL A 109 8.17 -2.78 -1.57
C VAL A 109 8.17 -1.32 -1.97
N ILE A 110 7.07 -0.85 -2.55
CA ILE A 110 6.78 0.58 -2.72
C ILE A 110 5.81 0.96 -1.59
N PHE A 111 6.32 1.74 -0.64
CA PHE A 111 5.53 2.26 0.46
C PHE A 111 5.05 3.67 0.15
N VAL A 112 3.75 3.82 -0.07
CA VAL A 112 3.16 5.10 -0.48
C VAL A 112 2.76 5.92 0.75
N MET A 113 3.35 7.12 0.86
CA MET A 113 3.15 8.07 1.95
C MET A 113 2.41 9.31 1.48
N ARG A 114 1.71 9.95 2.40
CA ARG A 114 1.04 11.24 2.20
C ARG A 114 0.92 11.96 3.54
N ASP A 115 0.74 13.29 3.50
CA ASP A 115 0.49 14.10 4.70
C ASP A 115 -0.58 13.44 5.59
N PRO A 116 -0.24 13.11 6.86
CA PRO A 116 -1.16 12.45 7.80
C PRO A 116 -2.52 13.13 7.90
N ARG A 117 -2.53 14.45 7.84
CA ARG A 117 -3.75 15.29 7.93
C ARG A 117 -4.63 15.10 6.71
N ASP A 118 -4.06 15.13 5.51
CA ASP A 118 -4.79 14.90 4.26
C ASP A 118 -5.31 13.46 4.16
N VAL A 119 -4.55 12.49 4.67
CA VAL A 119 -4.99 11.10 4.78
C VAL A 119 -6.22 10.98 5.67
N CYS A 120 -6.17 11.55 6.89
CA CYS A 120 -7.29 11.50 7.83
C CYS A 120 -8.55 12.18 7.27
N VAL A 121 -8.42 13.37 6.67
CA VAL A 121 -9.54 14.05 5.97
C VAL A 121 -10.11 13.15 4.88
N SER A 122 -9.25 12.58 4.05
CA SER A 122 -9.70 11.75 2.92
C SER A 122 -10.37 10.45 3.36
N CYS A 123 -9.89 9.82 4.45
CA CYS A 123 -10.52 8.63 5.01
C CYS A 123 -11.87 8.94 5.63
N PHE A 124 -11.95 9.98 6.46
CA PHE A 124 -13.17 10.36 7.16
C PHE A 124 -14.29 10.77 6.19
N MET A 125 -13.94 11.44 5.10
CA MET A 125 -14.92 11.89 4.08
C MET A 125 -15.30 10.82 3.06
N GLN A 126 -14.68 9.64 3.10
CA GLN A 126 -14.95 8.61 2.13
C GLN A 126 -16.03 7.65 2.63
N LEU A 127 -17.04 7.43 1.80
CA LEU A 127 -17.97 6.33 2.03
C LEU A 127 -17.23 5.01 1.76
N MET A 128 -17.08 4.20 2.80
CA MET A 128 -16.42 2.89 2.73
C MET A 128 -17.37 1.80 3.18
N VAL A 129 -17.22 0.62 2.59
CA VAL A 129 -17.94 -0.57 3.07
C VAL A 129 -17.44 -0.90 4.48
N PRO A 130 -18.31 -1.14 5.46
CA PRO A 130 -17.91 -1.50 6.82
C PRO A 130 -17.13 -2.83 6.84
N THR A 131 -15.91 -2.76 7.33
CA THR A 131 -15.03 -3.91 7.59
C THR A 131 -14.39 -3.70 8.97
N PRO A 132 -13.76 -4.70 9.59
CA PRO A 132 -13.00 -4.50 10.83
C PRO A 132 -11.99 -3.35 10.77
N THR A 133 -11.45 -3.07 9.59
CA THR A 133 -10.52 -1.97 9.33
C THR A 133 -11.25 -0.64 9.19
N THR A 134 -12.29 -0.56 8.34
CA THR A 134 -12.93 0.71 7.99
C THR A 134 -13.84 1.25 9.09
N VAL A 135 -14.37 0.40 9.97
CA VAL A 135 -15.16 0.87 11.14
C VAL A 135 -14.32 1.70 12.13
N GLN A 136 -12.99 1.56 12.12
CA GLN A 136 -12.10 2.40 12.92
C GLN A 136 -12.13 3.87 12.46
N MET A 137 -12.56 4.15 11.23
CA MET A 137 -12.53 5.47 10.60
C MET A 137 -13.89 6.18 10.58
N LEU A 138 -14.86 5.73 11.38
CA LEU A 138 -16.19 6.35 11.49
C LEU A 138 -16.19 7.67 12.25
N THR A 139 -15.11 8.00 12.95
CA THR A 139 -14.94 9.25 13.70
C THR A 139 -13.54 9.83 13.45
N TRP A 140 -13.38 11.14 13.62
CA TRP A 140 -12.07 11.80 13.55
C TRP A 140 -11.05 11.15 14.49
N ALA A 141 -11.42 10.96 15.75
CA ALA A 141 -10.56 10.33 16.75
C ALA A 141 -10.24 8.88 16.42
N GLY A 142 -11.18 8.12 15.86
CA GLY A 142 -10.94 6.75 15.40
C GLY A 142 -9.97 6.71 14.23
N THR A 143 -10.18 7.58 13.24
CA THR A 143 -9.32 7.69 12.05
C THR A 143 -7.88 8.01 12.44
N SER A 144 -7.66 9.02 13.28
CA SER A 144 -6.31 9.43 13.68
C SER A 144 -5.61 8.38 14.53
N ARG A 145 -6.32 7.73 15.45
CA ARG A 145 -5.75 6.63 16.26
C ARG A 145 -5.36 5.43 15.39
N PHE A 146 -6.21 5.06 14.45
CA PHE A 146 -5.92 3.95 13.55
C PHE A 146 -4.74 4.27 12.63
N TYR A 147 -4.68 5.49 12.08
CA TYR A 147 -3.53 5.97 11.35
C TYR A 147 -2.26 5.89 12.19
N ALA A 148 -2.29 6.45 13.40
CA ALA A 148 -1.14 6.45 14.29
C ALA A 148 -0.65 5.03 14.62
N LEU A 149 -1.56 4.09 14.86
CA LEU A 149 -1.21 2.69 15.13
C LEU A 149 -0.49 2.03 13.96
N VAL A 150 -1.03 2.18 12.74
CA VAL A 150 -0.45 1.57 11.53
C VAL A 150 0.89 2.23 11.18
N MET A 151 1.00 3.55 11.32
CA MET A 151 2.24 4.25 10.98
C MET A 151 3.32 4.07 12.05
N ALA A 152 2.96 3.94 13.33
CA ALA A 152 3.91 3.54 14.37
C ALA A 152 4.47 2.14 14.11
N TRP A 153 3.61 1.22 13.66
CA TRP A 153 4.06 -0.10 13.21
C TRP A 153 5.03 0.01 12.05
N TRP A 154 4.71 0.78 11.01
CA TRP A 154 5.61 1.00 9.88
C TRP A 154 6.95 1.60 10.32
N SER A 155 6.93 2.67 11.11
CA SER A 155 8.15 3.31 11.64
C SER A 155 9.04 2.37 12.46
N HIS A 156 8.43 1.38 13.11
CA HIS A 156 9.15 0.36 13.85
C HIS A 156 9.69 -0.74 12.94
N VAL A 157 8.83 -1.35 12.14
CA VAL A 157 9.19 -2.54 11.36
C VAL A 157 10.11 -2.21 10.19
N SER A 158 9.98 -1.04 9.56
CA SER A 158 10.81 -0.63 8.41
C SER A 158 12.31 -0.64 8.73
N LYS A 159 12.68 -0.37 9.98
CA LYS A 159 14.08 -0.41 10.45
C LYS A 159 14.65 -1.83 10.59
N GLN A 160 13.80 -2.84 10.50
CA GLN A 160 14.16 -4.26 10.68
C GLN A 160 13.99 -5.06 9.38
N LEU A 161 13.40 -4.47 8.35
CA LEU A 161 13.22 -5.14 7.06
C LEU A 161 14.58 -5.38 6.39
N THR A 162 14.73 -6.56 5.83
CA THR A 162 15.86 -6.94 4.98
C THR A 162 15.56 -6.79 3.50
N LEU A 163 14.26 -6.88 3.14
CA LEU A 163 13.83 -6.59 1.78
C LEU A 163 13.99 -5.10 1.44
N PRO A 164 14.33 -4.76 0.19
CA PRO A 164 14.42 -3.38 -0.26
C PRO A 164 13.04 -2.72 -0.32
N PHE A 165 12.96 -1.46 0.14
CA PHE A 165 11.75 -0.65 -0.01
C PHE A 165 12.05 0.78 -0.45
N LEU A 166 11.09 1.38 -1.15
CA LEU A 166 11.10 2.77 -1.60
C LEU A 166 9.89 3.50 -1.01
N GLU A 167 10.15 4.61 -0.30
CA GLU A 167 9.08 5.51 0.16
C GLU A 167 8.72 6.48 -0.98
N LEU A 168 7.47 6.38 -1.45
CA LEU A 168 6.90 7.24 -2.48
C LEU A 168 5.95 8.26 -1.86
N ARG A 169 6.32 9.54 -1.90
CA ARG A 169 5.48 10.62 -1.37
C ARG A 169 4.49 11.11 -2.41
N TYR A 170 3.20 11.11 -2.06
CA TYR A 170 2.12 11.57 -2.92
C TYR A 170 2.33 13.02 -3.39
N GLU A 171 2.79 13.91 -2.50
CA GLU A 171 3.04 15.31 -2.80
C GLU A 171 4.15 15.48 -3.85
N ASN A 172 5.19 14.65 -3.79
CA ASN A 172 6.27 14.64 -4.79
C ASN A 172 5.73 14.15 -6.15
N VAL A 173 4.88 13.12 -6.15
CA VAL A 173 4.21 12.63 -7.36
C VAL A 173 3.38 13.73 -7.99
N VAL A 174 2.61 14.49 -7.19
CA VAL A 174 1.79 15.59 -7.70
C VAL A 174 2.65 16.74 -8.23
N ALA A 175 3.76 17.05 -7.55
CA ALA A 175 4.66 18.13 -7.95
C ALA A 175 5.51 17.77 -9.19
N ASN A 176 5.96 16.53 -9.30
CA ASN A 176 6.80 16.05 -10.40
C ASN A 176 6.56 14.56 -10.67
N PHE A 177 5.49 14.29 -11.43
CA PHE A 177 5.04 12.94 -11.79
C PHE A 177 6.15 12.09 -12.42
N GLU A 178 6.74 12.59 -13.49
CA GLU A 178 7.71 11.82 -14.27
C GLU A 178 8.95 11.47 -13.45
N ALA A 179 9.56 12.44 -12.77
CA ALA A 179 10.75 12.14 -11.95
C ALA A 179 10.43 11.15 -10.82
N SER A 180 9.25 11.28 -10.19
CA SER A 180 8.84 10.37 -9.12
C SER A 180 8.69 8.93 -9.61
N TYR A 181 8.03 8.72 -10.76
CA TYR A 181 7.82 7.37 -11.26
C TYR A 181 9.03 6.81 -12.02
N ARG A 182 9.90 7.63 -12.61
CA ARG A 182 11.21 7.14 -13.08
C ARG A 182 11.99 6.49 -11.95
N ASN A 183 12.03 7.14 -10.79
CA ASN A 183 12.68 6.57 -9.61
C ASN A 183 12.01 5.26 -9.15
N VAL A 184 10.69 5.14 -9.26
CA VAL A 184 9.96 3.89 -8.95
C VAL A 184 10.34 2.78 -9.95
N PHE A 185 10.34 3.06 -11.26
CA PHE A 185 10.69 2.06 -12.27
C PHE A 185 12.17 1.67 -12.18
N ASP A 186 13.07 2.61 -11.95
CA ASP A 186 14.50 2.33 -11.70
C ASP A 186 14.66 1.42 -10.47
N PHE A 187 13.96 1.71 -9.39
CA PHE A 187 13.94 0.86 -8.20
C PHE A 187 13.40 -0.54 -8.50
N LEU A 188 12.36 -0.67 -9.32
CA LEU A 188 11.81 -1.96 -9.73
C LEU A 188 12.73 -2.72 -10.72
N GLY A 189 13.65 -2.03 -11.39
CA GLY A 189 14.53 -2.59 -12.42
C GLY A 189 13.87 -2.61 -13.80
N LEU A 190 12.91 -1.72 -14.03
CA LEU A 190 12.17 -1.59 -15.30
C LEU A 190 12.59 -0.32 -16.04
N PRO A 191 12.64 -0.32 -17.37
CA PRO A 191 12.83 0.89 -18.14
C PRO A 191 11.62 1.81 -18.01
N TRP A 192 11.81 3.12 -18.21
CA TRP A 192 10.70 4.05 -18.34
C TRP A 192 9.92 3.80 -19.63
N ASP A 193 8.61 3.66 -19.52
CA ASP A 193 7.71 3.61 -20.68
C ASP A 193 6.75 4.81 -20.67
N ALA A 194 6.57 5.45 -21.83
CA ALA A 194 5.74 6.66 -21.96
C ALA A 194 4.24 6.38 -21.76
N SER A 195 3.79 5.14 -21.91
CA SER A 195 2.38 4.75 -21.71
C SER A 195 1.87 5.06 -20.31
N VAL A 196 2.78 5.06 -19.30
CA VAL A 196 2.44 5.33 -17.91
C VAL A 196 1.93 6.76 -17.66
N VAL A 197 2.23 7.71 -18.57
CA VAL A 197 1.74 9.08 -18.45
C VAL A 197 0.23 9.15 -18.70
N ASP A 198 -0.28 8.24 -19.52
CA ASP A 198 -1.69 8.15 -19.90
C ASP A 198 -2.48 7.15 -19.02
N PHE A 199 -1.97 6.78 -17.83
CA PHE A 199 -2.58 5.83 -16.92
C PHE A 199 -4.09 6.05 -16.71
N HIS A 200 -4.53 7.31 -16.65
CA HIS A 200 -5.92 7.68 -16.42
C HIS A 200 -6.87 7.25 -17.56
N LYS A 201 -6.39 7.18 -18.81
CA LYS A 201 -7.15 6.68 -19.96
C LYS A 201 -7.42 5.19 -19.79
N ARG A 202 -6.37 4.41 -19.48
CA ARG A 202 -6.48 2.97 -19.22
C ARG A 202 -7.35 2.68 -17.98
N ALA A 203 -7.20 3.46 -16.90
CA ALA A 203 -8.04 3.34 -15.71
C ALA A 203 -9.53 3.62 -15.98
N ALA A 204 -9.85 4.46 -16.97
CA ALA A 204 -11.24 4.73 -17.37
C ALA A 204 -11.89 3.56 -18.11
N GLU A 205 -11.11 2.72 -18.79
CA GLU A 205 -11.59 1.58 -19.61
C GLU A 205 -11.84 0.32 -18.77
N LYS A 206 -11.29 0.24 -17.56
CA LYS A 206 -11.42 -0.92 -16.68
C LYS A 206 -12.23 -0.63 -15.41
N PHE A 207 -12.66 -1.70 -14.74
CA PHE A 207 -13.26 -1.57 -13.41
C PHE A 207 -12.15 -1.43 -12.37
N VAL A 208 -12.10 -0.30 -11.67
CA VAL A 208 -11.21 -0.04 -10.52
C VAL A 208 -12.03 -0.24 -9.24
N ALA A 209 -11.66 -1.24 -8.44
CA ALA A 209 -12.45 -1.69 -7.28
C ALA A 209 -12.39 -0.77 -6.05
N THR A 210 -11.55 0.27 -6.08
CA THR A 210 -11.31 1.11 -4.90
C THR A 210 -12.20 2.36 -4.86
N PRO A 211 -12.46 2.94 -3.67
CA PRO A 211 -13.13 4.24 -3.53
C PRO A 211 -12.42 5.40 -4.25
N SER A 212 -11.18 5.20 -4.70
CA SER A 212 -10.39 6.19 -5.44
C SER A 212 -10.67 6.21 -6.95
N ARG A 213 -11.54 5.33 -7.46
CA ARG A 213 -11.81 5.17 -8.91
C ARG A 213 -12.02 6.51 -9.63
N THR A 214 -12.93 7.33 -9.13
CA THR A 214 -13.26 8.63 -9.76
C THR A 214 -12.10 9.63 -9.76
N GLN A 215 -11.07 9.37 -8.98
CA GLN A 215 -9.88 10.20 -8.88
C GLN A 215 -8.82 9.79 -9.90
N VAL A 216 -8.61 8.48 -10.09
CA VAL A 216 -7.56 7.96 -10.99
C VAL A 216 -7.99 7.90 -12.46
N THR A 217 -9.29 8.02 -12.77
CA THR A 217 -9.81 8.12 -14.14
C THR A 217 -9.70 9.54 -14.72
N LYS A 218 -9.10 10.46 -13.98
CA LYS A 218 -8.82 11.84 -14.41
C LYS A 218 -7.31 12.08 -14.47
N PRO A 219 -6.85 13.04 -15.28
CA PRO A 219 -5.47 13.51 -15.20
C PRO A 219 -5.09 13.89 -13.76
N LEU A 220 -3.81 13.74 -13.43
CA LEU A 220 -3.31 14.10 -12.10
C LEU A 220 -3.67 15.55 -11.74
N TYR A 221 -4.13 15.77 -10.52
CA TYR A 221 -4.55 17.08 -10.03
C TYR A 221 -3.99 17.37 -8.64
N ALA A 222 -3.71 18.65 -8.35
CA ALA A 222 -3.05 19.08 -7.12
C ALA A 222 -4.03 19.39 -5.96
N SER A 223 -5.34 19.47 -6.20
CA SER A 223 -6.33 19.91 -5.20
C SER A 223 -6.51 18.98 -3.99
N SER A 224 -5.85 17.83 -4.03
CA SER A 224 -5.81 16.89 -2.90
C SER A 224 -4.67 17.17 -1.92
N VAL A 225 -3.68 17.98 -2.30
CA VAL A 225 -2.55 18.35 -1.44
C VAL A 225 -2.92 19.55 -0.58
N GLY A 226 -2.71 19.41 0.73
CA GLY A 226 -3.03 20.47 1.70
C GLY A 226 -4.53 20.72 1.91
N ARG A 227 -5.37 19.78 1.51
CA ARG A 227 -6.84 19.86 1.68
C ARG A 227 -7.25 19.97 3.15
N TRP A 228 -6.46 19.43 4.05
CA TRP A 228 -6.67 19.47 5.49
C TRP A 228 -6.78 20.92 6.02
N ARG A 229 -6.18 21.92 5.35
CA ARG A 229 -6.26 23.34 5.77
C ARG A 229 -7.67 23.87 5.81
N SER A 230 -8.58 23.33 4.99
CA SER A 230 -10.01 23.67 5.03
C SER A 230 -10.75 23.09 6.26
N TYR A 231 -10.07 22.23 7.04
CA TYR A 231 -10.60 21.53 8.22
C TYR A 231 -9.69 21.73 9.44
N GLU A 232 -8.94 22.84 9.48
CA GLU A 232 -7.90 23.08 10.50
C GLU A 232 -8.45 23.04 11.92
N SER A 233 -9.65 23.59 12.14
CA SER A 233 -10.32 23.56 13.43
C SER A 233 -10.66 22.14 13.89
N ASP A 234 -11.08 21.28 12.96
CA ASP A 234 -11.38 19.88 13.25
C ASP A 234 -10.09 19.09 13.48
N MET A 235 -9.04 19.39 12.71
CA MET A 235 -7.71 18.81 12.85
C MET A 235 -7.10 19.05 14.23
N ALA A 236 -7.36 20.22 14.85
CA ALA A 236 -6.86 20.51 16.19
C ALA A 236 -7.29 19.47 17.24
N THR A 237 -8.45 18.83 17.04
CA THR A 237 -8.97 17.80 17.96
C THR A 237 -8.20 16.48 17.90
N ILE A 238 -7.45 16.22 16.81
CA ILE A 238 -6.72 14.98 16.57
C ILE A 238 -5.21 15.19 16.38
N SER A 239 -4.73 16.43 16.50
CA SER A 239 -3.32 16.79 16.28
C SER A 239 -2.37 15.97 17.14
N VAL A 240 -2.68 15.77 18.43
CA VAL A 240 -1.84 14.98 19.36
C VAL A 240 -1.51 13.59 18.83
N SER A 241 -2.44 12.94 18.12
CA SER A 241 -2.21 11.64 17.52
C SER A 241 -1.38 11.70 16.24
N LEU A 242 -1.40 12.82 15.51
CA LEU A 242 -0.76 12.95 14.19
C LEU A 242 0.59 13.68 14.26
N ASP A 243 0.81 14.57 15.22
CA ASP A 243 2.02 15.38 15.35
C ASP A 243 3.32 14.55 15.30
N PRO A 244 3.44 13.40 15.98
CA PRO A 244 4.65 12.58 15.89
C PRO A 244 5.00 12.18 14.45
N PHE A 245 3.98 11.86 13.63
CA PHE A 245 4.17 11.41 12.23
C PHE A 245 4.34 12.59 11.27
N ILE A 246 3.75 13.76 11.58
CA ILE A 246 3.99 15.00 10.85
C ILE A 246 5.47 15.37 10.95
N ASP A 247 6.07 15.24 12.15
CA ASP A 247 7.46 15.53 12.39
C ASP A 247 8.40 14.44 11.81
N GLU A 248 8.15 13.17 12.13
CA GLU A 248 8.97 12.05 11.65
C GLU A 248 9.03 12.01 10.13
N PHE A 249 7.89 12.19 9.47
CA PHE A 249 7.79 12.16 8.01
C PHE A 249 8.02 13.54 7.36
N LYS A 250 8.40 14.57 8.14
CA LYS A 250 8.77 15.91 7.65
C LYS A 250 7.66 16.62 6.86
N TYR A 251 6.43 16.58 7.37
CA TYR A 251 5.28 17.31 6.84
C TYR A 251 4.98 18.62 7.59
N ARG A 252 5.77 18.98 8.60
CA ARG A 252 5.68 20.27 9.28
C ARG A 252 6.25 21.34 8.34
N GLN A 253 5.38 22.22 7.83
CA GLN A 253 5.71 23.42 7.05
C GLN A 253 5.48 24.66 7.90
#